data_fa154a908461abd925c2f756f546f891
#
_entry.id   fa154a908461abd925c2f756f546f891
#
_cell.length_a   1.000
_cell.length_b   1.000
_cell.length_c   1.000
_cell.angle_alpha   90.00
_cell.angle_beta   90.00
_cell.angle_gamma   90.00
#
_symmetry.space_group_name_H-M   'P 1'
#
loop_
_entity.id
_entity.type
_entity.pdbx_description
1 polymer ?
#
loop_
_entity_poly.entity_id
_entity_poly.type
_entity_poly.pdbx_seq_one_letter_code
_entity_poly.pdbx_strand_id
1 'polypeptide(L)'
;MTRDQAISRLRRHQADLKRLGVEHLYLFGSTARGEARDDSDVDLFFDYEKGKLGLFELMDVKECAARILGRNTDIMTRDSLHKMLRQTIEATAVRVF
;
A
#
# COMPACT_ATOMS: atom_id res chain seq x y z
N MET A 1 -5.99 3.16 13.35
CA MET A 1 -5.08 2.02 13.11
C MET A 1 -3.64 2.48 13.24
N THR A 2 -2.84 1.76 13.98
CA THR A 2 -1.42 2.09 14.13
C THR A 2 -0.61 1.55 12.96
N ARG A 3 0.62 2.06 12.81
CA ARG A 3 1.57 1.57 11.81
C ARG A 3 1.80 0.06 11.96
N ASP A 4 2.04 -0.39 13.19
CA ASP A 4 2.35 -1.80 13.44
C ASP A 4 1.15 -2.71 13.15
N GLN A 5 -0.06 -2.26 13.46
CA GLN A 5 -1.28 -3.00 13.12
C GLN A 5 -1.46 -3.15 11.63
N ALA A 6 -1.25 -2.05 10.87
CA ALA A 6 -1.36 -2.06 9.42
C ALA A 6 -0.34 -3.02 8.80
N ILE A 7 0.92 -2.91 9.21
CA ILE A 7 1.99 -3.76 8.71
C ILE A 7 1.72 -5.23 9.03
N SER A 8 1.32 -5.53 10.26
CA SER A 8 1.05 -6.90 10.69
C SER A 8 -0.07 -7.55 9.87
N ARG A 9 -1.17 -6.82 9.67
CA ARG A 9 -2.31 -7.33 8.90
C ARG A 9 -1.94 -7.58 7.43
N LEU A 10 -1.22 -6.64 6.84
CA LEU A 10 -0.81 -6.76 5.44
C LEU A 10 0.19 -7.91 5.25
N ARG A 11 1.14 -8.07 6.16
CA ARG A 11 2.08 -9.20 6.11
C ARG A 11 1.40 -10.55 6.26
N ARG A 12 0.38 -10.62 7.11
CA ARG A 12 -0.37 -11.85 7.32
C ARG A 12 -1.08 -12.30 6.05
N HIS A 13 -1.46 -11.35 5.20
CA HIS A 13 -2.17 -11.61 3.94
C HIS A 13 -1.33 -11.35 2.70
N GLN A 14 0.00 -11.33 2.84
CA GLN A 14 0.89 -11.00 1.72
C GLN A 14 0.74 -11.97 0.54
N ALA A 15 0.44 -13.24 0.80
CA ALA A 15 0.26 -14.22 -0.25
C ALA A 15 -0.90 -13.85 -1.19
N ASP A 16 -1.98 -13.30 -0.66
CA ASP A 16 -3.13 -12.87 -1.46
C ASP A 16 -2.76 -11.69 -2.37
N LEU A 17 -2.01 -10.72 -1.83
CA LEU A 17 -1.55 -9.57 -2.59
C LEU A 17 -0.54 -9.97 -3.66
N LYS A 18 0.41 -10.85 -3.32
CA LYS A 18 1.40 -11.36 -4.29
C LYS A 18 0.72 -12.10 -5.44
N ARG A 19 -0.34 -12.83 -5.15
CA ARG A 19 -1.11 -13.56 -6.15
C ARG A 19 -1.77 -12.61 -7.16
N LEU A 20 -2.09 -11.40 -6.73
CA LEU A 20 -2.67 -10.36 -7.59
C LEU A 20 -1.60 -9.55 -8.35
N GLY A 21 -0.32 -9.83 -8.14
CA GLY A 21 0.77 -9.19 -8.88
C GLY A 21 1.61 -8.19 -8.07
N VAL A 22 1.35 -8.05 -6.78
CA VAL A 22 2.13 -7.16 -5.91
C VAL A 22 3.46 -7.86 -5.57
N GLU A 23 4.58 -7.25 -5.99
CA GLU A 23 5.91 -7.78 -5.69
C GLU A 23 6.40 -7.28 -4.33
N HIS A 24 6.30 -5.98 -4.11
CA HIS A 24 6.70 -5.31 -2.87
C HIS A 24 5.64 -4.29 -2.49
N LEU A 25 5.37 -4.16 -1.20
CA LEU A 25 4.37 -3.24 -0.68
C LEU A 25 4.99 -2.33 0.36
N TYR A 26 4.64 -1.04 0.28
CA TYR A 26 5.18 0.01 1.16
C TYR A 26 4.05 0.82 1.76
N LEU A 27 4.21 1.16 3.03
CA LEU A 27 3.30 2.02 3.78
C LEU A 27 3.90 3.43 3.85
N PHE A 28 3.10 4.46 3.54
CA PHE A 28 3.56 5.84 3.65
C PHE A 28 2.46 6.72 4.24
N GLY A 29 2.69 8.03 4.30
CA GLY A 29 1.72 8.96 4.80
C GLY A 29 1.59 8.95 6.32
N SER A 30 0.45 9.40 6.83
CA SER A 30 0.23 9.60 8.26
C SER A 30 0.35 8.31 9.08
N THR A 31 -0.13 7.19 8.56
CA THR A 31 -0.03 5.91 9.26
C THR A 31 1.42 5.47 9.43
N ALA A 32 2.25 5.67 8.39
CA ALA A 32 3.68 5.33 8.46
C ALA A 32 4.43 6.19 9.47
N ARG A 33 4.01 7.46 9.63
CA ARG A 33 4.62 8.39 10.58
C ARG A 33 4.12 8.22 12.01
N GLY A 34 3.10 7.37 12.22
CA GLY A 34 2.47 7.22 13.54
C GLY A 34 1.56 8.38 13.91
N GLU A 35 1.08 9.15 12.93
CA GLU A 35 0.25 10.34 13.12
C GLU A 35 -1.20 10.12 12.68
N ALA A 36 -1.55 8.90 12.28
CA ALA A 36 -2.89 8.61 11.78
C ALA A 36 -3.94 8.72 12.88
N ARG A 37 -5.09 9.29 12.51
CA ARG A 37 -6.28 9.31 13.35
C ARG A 37 -7.16 8.12 13.00
N ASP A 38 -8.18 7.87 13.81
CA ASP A 38 -9.09 6.72 13.59
C ASP A 38 -9.80 6.76 12.25
N ASP A 39 -10.02 7.95 11.69
CA ASP A 39 -10.69 8.16 10.42
C ASP A 39 -9.72 8.37 9.25
N SER A 40 -8.42 8.30 9.48
CA SER A 40 -7.42 8.49 8.42
C SER A 40 -7.39 7.31 7.46
N ASP A 41 -7.24 7.61 6.17
CA ASP A 41 -7.00 6.59 5.16
C ASP A 41 -5.57 6.05 5.31
N VAL A 42 -5.39 4.80 4.92
CA VAL A 42 -4.05 4.20 4.89
C VAL A 42 -3.48 4.36 3.49
N ASP A 43 -2.29 4.96 3.39
CA ASP A 43 -1.63 5.22 2.11
C ASP A 43 -0.58 4.14 1.84
N LEU A 44 -0.68 3.51 0.68
CA LEU A 44 0.21 2.43 0.25
C LEU A 44 0.67 2.65 -1.18
N PHE A 45 1.90 2.23 -1.48
CA PHE A 45 2.31 2.05 -2.86
C PHE A 45 2.99 0.69 -3.03
N PHE A 46 2.99 0.19 -4.26
CA PHE A 46 3.52 -1.13 -4.52
C PHE A 46 4.27 -1.21 -5.84
N ASP A 47 5.14 -2.22 -5.93
CA ASP A 47 5.86 -2.59 -7.14
C ASP A 47 5.20 -3.81 -7.77
N TYR A 48 5.19 -3.87 -9.10
CA TYR A 48 4.64 -4.97 -9.86
C TYR A 48 5.54 -5.26 -11.06
N GLU A 49 5.38 -6.44 -11.64
CA GLU A 49 6.10 -6.80 -12.85
C GLU A 49 5.53 -6.02 -14.04
N LYS A 50 6.40 -5.28 -14.76
CA LYS A 50 5.97 -4.45 -15.88
C LYS A 50 5.25 -5.30 -16.94
N GLY A 51 4.13 -4.75 -17.43
CA GLY A 51 3.31 -5.39 -18.43
C GLY A 51 2.29 -6.38 -17.89
N LYS A 52 2.30 -6.69 -16.59
CA LYS A 52 1.37 -7.65 -15.99
C LYS A 52 0.25 -7.01 -15.17
N LEU A 53 0.30 -5.71 -14.95
CA LEU A 53 -0.75 -5.03 -14.20
C LEU A 53 -1.61 -4.19 -15.15
N GLY A 54 -2.87 -4.61 -15.30
CA GLY A 54 -3.88 -3.84 -15.99
C GLY A 54 -4.79 -3.13 -15.01
N LEU A 55 -5.81 -2.43 -15.56
CA LEU A 55 -6.75 -1.68 -14.74
C LEU A 55 -7.53 -2.60 -13.78
N PHE A 56 -7.97 -3.75 -14.26
CA PHE A 56 -8.75 -4.68 -13.42
C PHE A 56 -7.90 -5.26 -12.28
N GLU A 57 -6.66 -5.59 -12.57
CA GLU A 57 -5.71 -6.10 -11.57
C GLU A 57 -5.45 -5.05 -10.50
N LEU A 58 -5.30 -3.78 -10.90
CA LEU A 58 -5.13 -2.67 -9.95
C LEU A 58 -6.34 -2.52 -9.05
N MET A 59 -7.55 -2.65 -9.62
CA MET A 59 -8.79 -2.59 -8.84
C MET A 59 -8.87 -3.74 -7.84
N ASP A 60 -8.46 -4.93 -8.24
CA ASP A 60 -8.45 -6.10 -7.37
C ASP A 60 -7.46 -5.91 -6.21
N VAL A 61 -6.30 -5.33 -6.46
CA VAL A 61 -5.31 -5.01 -5.42
C VAL A 61 -5.90 -4.00 -4.43
N LYS A 62 -6.53 -2.96 -4.92
CA LYS A 62 -7.17 -1.94 -4.07
C LYS A 62 -8.23 -2.55 -3.17
N GLU A 63 -9.10 -3.36 -3.74
CA GLU A 63 -10.17 -4.01 -2.99
C GLU A 63 -9.63 -4.98 -1.96
N CYS A 64 -8.62 -5.76 -2.32
CA CYS A 64 -7.98 -6.70 -1.42
C CYS A 64 -7.34 -5.99 -0.23
N ALA A 65 -6.58 -4.93 -0.47
CA ALA A 65 -5.93 -4.16 0.60
C ALA A 65 -6.95 -3.53 1.54
N ALA A 66 -8.02 -2.94 1.00
CA ALA A 66 -9.07 -2.33 1.82
C ALA A 66 -9.77 -3.38 2.69
N ARG A 67 -10.00 -4.57 2.15
CA ARG A 67 -10.62 -5.68 2.89
C ARG A 67 -9.72 -6.17 4.02
N ILE A 68 -8.43 -6.32 3.75
CA ILE A 68 -7.44 -6.75 4.76
C ILE A 68 -7.41 -5.76 5.92
N LEU A 69 -7.40 -4.48 5.63
CA LEU A 69 -7.29 -3.43 6.65
C LEU A 69 -8.65 -3.05 7.27
N GLY A 70 -9.76 -3.37 6.60
CA GLY A 70 -11.09 -3.05 7.09
C GLY A 70 -11.36 -1.55 7.10
N ARG A 71 -10.75 -0.78 6.20
CA ARG A 71 -10.91 0.66 6.09
C ARG A 71 -10.54 1.18 4.71
N ASN A 72 -10.84 2.45 4.46
CA ASN A 72 -10.45 3.11 3.22
C ASN A 72 -8.94 3.11 3.08
N THR A 73 -8.49 2.70 1.91
CA THR A 73 -7.08 2.54 1.61
C THR A 73 -6.80 3.24 0.29
N ASP A 74 -5.81 4.13 0.29
CA ASP A 74 -5.34 4.79 -0.92
C ASP A 74 -4.09 4.06 -1.39
N ILE A 75 -4.25 3.17 -2.36
CA ILE A 75 -3.16 2.34 -2.87
C ILE A 75 -2.89 2.66 -4.33
N MET A 76 -1.62 2.77 -4.66
CA MET A 76 -1.17 3.15 -6.00
C MET A 76 0.14 2.44 -6.32
N THR A 77 0.50 2.44 -7.60
CA THR A 77 1.80 1.94 -8.01
C THR A 77 2.88 2.97 -7.69
N ARG A 78 4.12 2.52 -7.54
CA ARG A 78 5.25 3.44 -7.34
C ARG A 78 5.34 4.46 -8.48
N ASP A 79 5.09 4.03 -9.71
CA ASP A 79 5.16 4.90 -10.88
C ASP A 79 4.07 5.98 -10.90
N SER A 80 2.99 5.79 -10.15
CA SER A 80 1.90 6.75 -10.04
C SER A 80 2.13 7.81 -8.97
N LEU A 81 3.19 7.71 -8.17
CA LEU A 81 3.51 8.72 -7.18
C LEU A 81 3.85 10.04 -7.87
N HIS A 82 3.34 11.14 -7.30
CA HIS A 82 3.59 12.46 -7.83
C HIS A 82 5.10 12.74 -7.90
N LYS A 83 5.60 13.17 -9.06
CA LYS A 83 7.04 13.34 -9.30
C LYS A 83 7.75 14.15 -8.22
N MET A 84 7.14 15.25 -7.79
CA MET A 84 7.75 16.15 -6.80
C MET A 84 7.78 15.55 -5.40
N LEU A 85 6.89 14.62 -5.11
CA LEU A 85 6.78 13.99 -3.79
C LEU A 85 7.41 12.60 -3.74
N ARG A 86 7.70 12.01 -4.89
CA ARG A 86 8.15 10.62 -4.99
C ARG A 86 9.40 10.36 -4.15
N GLN A 87 10.40 11.21 -4.26
CA GLN A 87 11.65 11.03 -3.54
C GLN A 87 11.43 11.06 -2.02
N THR A 88 10.64 12.01 -1.53
CA THR A 88 10.31 12.12 -0.11
C THR A 88 9.49 10.92 0.36
N ILE A 89 8.51 10.50 -0.42
CA ILE A 89 7.67 9.35 -0.08
C ILE A 89 8.52 8.08 -0.01
N GLU A 90 9.37 7.84 -1.00
CA GLU A 90 10.23 6.66 -1.03
C GLU A 90 11.23 6.66 0.13
N ALA A 91 11.75 7.83 0.51
CA ALA A 91 12.72 7.96 1.59
C ALA A 91 12.12 7.70 2.97
N THR A 92 10.81 7.97 3.14
CA THR A 92 10.12 7.85 4.44
C THR A 92 9.18 6.67 4.52
N ALA A 93 8.98 5.95 3.43
CA ALA A 93 8.08 4.80 3.41
C ALA A 93 8.63 3.63 4.21
N VAL A 94 7.74 2.83 4.77
CA VAL A 94 8.09 1.62 5.51
C VAL A 94 7.72 0.41 4.66
N ARG A 95 8.69 -0.45 4.41
CA ARG A 95 8.46 -1.66 3.64
C ARG A 95 7.63 -2.64 4.45
N VAL A 96 6.52 -3.10 3.86
CA VAL A 96 5.66 -4.12 4.46
C VAL A 96 6.19 -5.51 4.12
N PHE A 97 6.41 -5.74 2.84
CA PHE A 97 7.04 -6.98 2.39
C PHE A 97 7.77 -6.79 1.07
#